data_e1e2874792207ec81a9629461c51b7ff
#
_entry.id   e1e2874792207ec81a9629461c51b7ff
#
_cell.length_a   1.000
_cell.length_b   1.000
_cell.length_c   1.000
_cell.angle_alpha   90.00
_cell.angle_beta   90.00
_cell.angle_gamma   90.00
#
_symmetry.space_group_name_H-M   'P 1'
#
loop_
_entity.id
_entity.type
_entity.pdbx_description
1 polymer ?
#
loop_
_entity_poly.entity_id
_entity_poly.type
_entity_poly.pdbx_seq_one_letter_code
_entity_poly.pdbx_strand_id
1 'polypeptide(L)'
;MKIVKKAYKFRIYPTLEQVIFFLKNFGCVRKVYNLMLDDRKKVYEEYKSTGIKTKYPTPAKYKEEYPYLKEVDSLALANTQLNLEKAFKNFLKNKDFGFPKYKCKSNPVQSYTTNNQNTIYIKDSYIKLPKLKSLVKIRLHKEIKGIIKSVTISKNSLAHYFVSILCEEEIDELPKTNKNIGIDLGIKEFATMSDCTKVENLKLTKEYEKKLKREQRKLSKRCKLAKDSAKKLSDSKNYQKQKKKVAKIHNKIRNKRKDFVNKLSTKIINNHDIICIEDLNIKGMLKNHKLAKSISDVSWSEFVKQLEYKGNWYGRKIIKVPTFYPSSKTCSSCGSIKETLILSERIYHCECCGLEIDRDYNASINILRKGLEILKEEKVS
;
A
#
# COMPACT_ATOMS: atom_id res chain seq x y z
N MET A 1 21.47 -17.06 -5.04
CA MET A 1 20.14 -17.19 -4.41
C MET A 1 20.04 -16.27 -3.21
N LYS A 2 18.92 -15.57 -3.04
CA LYS A 2 18.65 -14.65 -1.92
C LYS A 2 17.35 -15.03 -1.26
N ILE A 3 17.35 -15.16 0.08
CA ILE A 3 16.11 -15.39 0.83
C ILE A 3 15.34 -14.07 0.94
N VAL A 4 14.11 -14.05 0.46
CA VAL A 4 13.24 -12.87 0.48
C VAL A 4 11.88 -13.18 1.11
N LYS A 5 11.26 -12.15 1.67
CA LYS A 5 9.87 -12.22 2.16
C LYS A 5 8.93 -11.77 1.06
N LYS A 6 8.07 -12.67 0.60
CA LYS A 6 7.10 -12.42 -0.46
C LYS A 6 5.67 -12.77 -0.02
N ALA A 7 4.74 -11.89 -0.31
CA ALA A 7 3.35 -12.07 0.07
C ALA A 7 2.47 -12.42 -1.14
N TYR A 8 1.75 -13.52 -1.04
CA TYR A 8 0.80 -14.00 -2.03
C TYR A 8 -0.63 -13.71 -1.55
N LYS A 9 -1.41 -13.01 -2.33
CA LYS A 9 -2.78 -12.67 -1.95
C LYS A 9 -3.80 -13.38 -2.83
N PHE A 10 -4.65 -14.20 -2.21
CA PHE A 10 -5.68 -14.99 -2.88
C PHE A 10 -7.08 -14.65 -2.38
N ARG A 11 -8.06 -14.91 -3.22
CA ARG A 11 -9.46 -14.90 -2.85
C ARG A 11 -9.81 -16.20 -2.13
N ILE A 12 -10.54 -16.11 -1.02
CA ILE A 12 -11.11 -17.25 -0.31
C ILE A 12 -12.63 -17.19 -0.29
N TYR A 13 -13.27 -18.34 -0.21
CA TYR A 13 -14.72 -18.51 -0.27
C TYR A 13 -15.19 -19.27 0.99
N PRO A 14 -15.31 -18.57 2.12
CA PRO A 14 -15.69 -19.19 3.37
C PRO A 14 -17.18 -19.59 3.40
N THR A 15 -17.50 -20.69 4.07
CA THR A 15 -18.87 -21.08 4.47
C THR A 15 -19.41 -20.11 5.52
N LEU A 16 -20.70 -20.22 5.85
CA LEU A 16 -21.31 -19.37 6.88
C LEU A 16 -20.61 -19.52 8.25
N GLU A 17 -20.31 -20.75 8.67
CA GLU A 17 -19.60 -21.04 9.92
C GLU A 17 -18.20 -20.39 9.93
N GLN A 18 -17.47 -20.53 8.81
CA GLN A 18 -16.15 -19.93 8.65
C GLN A 18 -16.22 -18.38 8.66
N VAL A 19 -17.28 -17.79 8.09
CA VAL A 19 -17.54 -16.35 8.17
C VAL A 19 -17.74 -15.91 9.62
N ILE A 20 -18.52 -16.67 10.41
CA ILE A 20 -18.75 -16.40 11.84
C ILE A 20 -17.41 -16.45 12.58
N PHE A 21 -16.61 -17.47 12.34
CA PHE A 21 -15.26 -17.59 12.93
C PHE A 21 -14.37 -16.40 12.59
N PHE A 22 -14.33 -15.96 11.32
CA PHE A 22 -13.54 -14.78 10.91
C PHE A 22 -14.03 -13.50 11.56
N LEU A 23 -15.35 -13.32 11.68
CA LEU A 23 -15.94 -12.14 12.32
C LEU A 23 -15.62 -12.09 13.83
N LYS A 24 -15.61 -13.26 14.53
CA LYS A 24 -15.15 -13.37 15.91
C LYS A 24 -13.67 -12.95 16.01
N ASN A 25 -12.79 -13.47 15.16
CA ASN A 25 -11.37 -13.10 15.15
C ASN A 25 -11.17 -11.58 14.91
N PHE A 26 -11.86 -10.97 13.94
CA PHE A 26 -11.80 -9.52 13.71
C PHE A 26 -12.28 -8.73 14.94
N GLY A 27 -13.30 -9.23 15.63
CA GLY A 27 -13.82 -8.65 16.88
C GLY A 27 -12.80 -8.70 18.00
N CYS A 28 -12.22 -9.86 18.25
CA CYS A 28 -11.27 -10.11 19.32
C CYS A 28 -9.98 -9.31 19.14
N VAL A 29 -9.36 -9.32 17.95
CA VAL A 29 -8.14 -8.54 17.69
C VAL A 29 -8.39 -7.03 17.80
N ARG A 30 -9.59 -6.55 17.43
CA ARG A 30 -9.97 -5.16 17.62
C ARG A 30 -10.14 -4.82 19.11
N LYS A 31 -10.83 -5.67 19.87
CA LYS A 31 -11.03 -5.47 21.32
C LYS A 31 -9.69 -5.41 22.05
N VAL A 32 -8.82 -6.40 21.83
CA VAL A 32 -7.49 -6.46 22.47
C VAL A 32 -6.64 -5.27 22.08
N TYR A 33 -6.64 -4.84 20.80
CA TYR A 33 -5.93 -3.63 20.38
C TYR A 33 -6.37 -2.40 21.15
N ASN A 34 -7.68 -2.23 21.35
CA ASN A 34 -8.24 -1.07 22.01
C ASN A 34 -7.95 -1.11 23.53
N LEU A 35 -8.10 -2.27 24.17
CA LEU A 35 -7.73 -2.44 25.59
C LEU A 35 -6.25 -2.13 25.84
N MET A 36 -5.36 -2.67 25.01
CA MET A 36 -3.93 -2.40 25.11
C MET A 36 -3.59 -0.91 24.86
N LEU A 37 -4.34 -0.24 23.99
CA LEU A 37 -4.17 1.20 23.79
C LEU A 37 -4.62 2.00 25.01
N ASP A 38 -5.72 1.60 25.66
CA ASP A 38 -6.18 2.21 26.93
C ASP A 38 -5.17 2.02 28.04
N ASP A 39 -4.70 0.80 28.24
CA ASP A 39 -3.72 0.51 29.28
C ASP A 39 -2.40 1.26 29.07
N ARG A 40 -1.95 1.40 27.80
CA ARG A 40 -0.76 2.22 27.51
C ARG A 40 -0.95 3.69 27.84
N LYS A 41 -2.15 4.23 27.66
CA LYS A 41 -2.45 5.61 28.06
C LYS A 41 -2.43 5.76 29.58
N LYS A 42 -3.08 4.83 30.31
CA LYS A 42 -3.09 4.82 31.77
C LYS A 42 -1.68 4.73 32.35
N VAL A 43 -0.89 3.76 31.91
CA VAL A 43 0.51 3.60 32.34
C VAL A 43 1.35 4.85 32.04
N TYR A 44 1.09 5.55 30.94
CA TYR A 44 1.80 6.78 30.62
C TYR A 44 1.40 7.94 31.57
N GLU A 45 0.11 8.07 31.91
CA GLU A 45 -0.34 9.08 32.87
C GLU A 45 0.16 8.76 34.29
N GLU A 46 0.16 7.51 34.73
CA GLU A 46 0.77 7.05 35.99
C GLU A 46 2.26 7.36 36.01
N TYR A 47 2.99 7.11 34.94
CA TYR A 47 4.41 7.45 34.83
C TYR A 47 4.67 8.95 34.99
N LYS A 48 3.81 9.79 34.40
CA LYS A 48 3.94 11.25 34.56
C LYS A 48 3.76 11.71 36.01
N SER A 49 2.88 11.06 36.76
CA SER A 49 2.57 11.45 38.15
C SER A 49 3.53 10.84 39.16
N THR A 50 3.98 9.61 38.93
CA THR A 50 4.79 8.85 39.93
C THR A 50 6.26 8.70 39.56
N GLY A 51 6.64 8.94 38.30
CA GLY A 51 7.98 8.64 37.78
C GLY A 51 8.30 7.16 37.62
N ILE A 52 7.36 6.25 38.00
CA ILE A 52 7.57 4.80 37.99
C ILE A 52 7.09 4.21 36.66
N LYS A 53 8.00 3.57 35.93
CA LYS A 53 7.70 2.94 34.65
C LYS A 53 7.19 1.51 34.87
N THR A 54 5.89 1.28 34.68
CA THR A 54 5.28 -0.05 34.73
C THR A 54 5.30 -0.76 33.38
N LYS A 55 5.28 -2.11 33.39
CA LYS A 55 5.22 -2.91 32.16
C LYS A 55 3.81 -2.89 31.58
N TYR A 56 3.71 -2.79 30.25
CA TYR A 56 2.43 -2.92 29.55
C TYR A 56 1.91 -4.36 29.61
N PRO A 57 0.58 -4.55 29.80
CA PRO A 57 0.01 -5.87 29.83
C PRO A 57 0.10 -6.56 28.47
N THR A 58 0.25 -7.87 28.48
CA THR A 58 0.23 -8.73 27.27
C THR A 58 -1.21 -9.14 26.95
N PRO A 59 -1.51 -9.60 25.72
CA PRO A 59 -2.83 -10.11 25.36
C PRO A 59 -3.34 -11.26 26.24
N ALA A 60 -2.45 -12.00 26.92
CA ALA A 60 -2.81 -13.09 27.81
C ALA A 60 -3.65 -12.61 29.00
N LYS A 61 -3.30 -11.47 29.60
CA LYS A 61 -4.01 -10.86 30.74
C LYS A 61 -5.51 -10.70 30.46
N TYR A 62 -5.86 -10.27 29.25
CA TYR A 62 -7.26 -10.00 28.92
C TYR A 62 -8.10 -11.28 28.74
N LYS A 63 -7.49 -12.46 28.63
CA LYS A 63 -8.23 -13.75 28.51
C LYS A 63 -8.89 -14.17 29.82
N GLU A 64 -8.44 -13.64 30.96
CA GLU A 64 -9.05 -13.85 32.26
C GLU A 64 -10.34 -13.06 32.38
N GLU A 65 -10.29 -11.79 32.03
CA GLU A 65 -11.43 -10.88 32.07
C GLU A 65 -12.44 -11.14 30.94
N TYR A 66 -11.93 -11.57 29.75
CA TYR A 66 -12.74 -11.85 28.55
C TYR A 66 -12.55 -13.29 28.06
N PRO A 67 -13.19 -14.32 28.66
CA PRO A 67 -12.96 -15.73 28.34
C PRO A 67 -13.16 -16.09 26.85
N TYR A 68 -14.04 -15.40 26.13
CA TYR A 68 -14.28 -15.59 24.69
C TYR A 68 -13.03 -15.34 23.83
N LEU A 69 -12.01 -14.63 24.35
CA LEU A 69 -10.72 -14.48 23.66
C LEU A 69 -9.93 -15.78 23.54
N LYS A 70 -10.29 -16.82 24.31
CA LYS A 70 -9.73 -18.17 24.20
C LYS A 70 -10.25 -18.93 22.98
N GLU A 71 -11.39 -18.51 22.39
CA GLU A 71 -11.96 -19.13 21.19
C GLU A 71 -11.16 -18.82 19.91
N VAL A 72 -10.40 -17.74 19.91
CA VAL A 72 -9.60 -17.32 18.75
C VAL A 72 -8.13 -17.71 18.91
N ASP A 73 -7.39 -17.64 17.81
CA ASP A 73 -5.96 -17.95 17.81
C ASP A 73 -5.15 -16.96 18.66
N SER A 74 -4.36 -17.50 19.58
CA SER A 74 -3.50 -16.70 20.48
C SER A 74 -2.45 -15.89 19.72
N LEU A 75 -1.92 -16.45 18.63
CA LEU A 75 -0.95 -15.73 17.79
C LEU A 75 -1.59 -14.54 17.05
N ALA A 76 -2.89 -14.60 16.75
CA ALA A 76 -3.60 -13.45 16.20
C ALA A 76 -3.71 -12.30 17.23
N LEU A 77 -3.87 -12.64 18.52
CA LEU A 77 -3.87 -11.65 19.59
C LEU A 77 -2.45 -11.09 19.82
N ALA A 78 -1.42 -11.94 19.80
CA ALA A 78 -0.01 -11.49 19.90
C ALA A 78 0.39 -10.58 18.76
N ASN A 79 -0.01 -10.87 17.51
CA ASN A 79 0.21 -9.98 16.37
C ASN A 79 -0.49 -8.62 16.55
N THR A 80 -1.57 -8.57 17.33
CA THR A 80 -2.26 -7.31 17.65
C THR A 80 -1.39 -6.41 18.53
N GLN A 81 -0.68 -6.99 19.49
CA GLN A 81 0.33 -6.29 20.28
C GLN A 81 1.44 -5.71 19.40
N LEU A 82 2.04 -6.55 18.54
CA LEU A 82 3.09 -6.11 17.61
C LEU A 82 2.62 -4.96 16.68
N ASN A 83 1.36 -5.02 16.25
CA ASN A 83 0.77 -3.95 15.44
C ASN A 83 0.63 -2.63 16.22
N LEU A 84 0.26 -2.68 17.49
CA LEU A 84 0.18 -1.50 18.35
C LEU A 84 1.57 -0.94 18.64
N GLU A 85 2.54 -1.80 18.94
CA GLU A 85 3.94 -1.40 19.14
C GLU A 85 4.51 -0.70 17.89
N LYS A 86 4.27 -1.27 16.71
CA LYS A 86 4.67 -0.66 15.44
C LYS A 86 4.00 0.71 15.23
N ALA A 87 2.73 0.86 15.61
CA ALA A 87 2.03 2.14 15.50
C ALA A 87 2.68 3.21 16.41
N PHE A 88 3.03 2.86 17.64
CA PHE A 88 3.75 3.76 18.54
C PHE A 88 5.17 4.06 18.03
N LYS A 89 5.94 3.07 17.59
CA LYS A 89 7.27 3.29 16.98
C LYS A 89 7.20 4.26 15.80
N ASN A 90 6.21 4.11 14.93
CA ASN A 90 6.02 5.04 13.81
C ASN A 90 5.71 6.46 14.28
N PHE A 91 4.83 6.63 15.25
CA PHE A 91 4.50 7.93 15.85
C PHE A 91 5.71 8.61 16.51
N LEU A 92 6.51 7.84 17.27
CA LEU A 92 7.71 8.36 17.94
C LEU A 92 8.80 8.73 16.92
N LYS A 93 8.94 7.95 15.83
CA LYS A 93 9.92 8.25 14.78
C LYS A 93 9.54 9.49 13.96
N ASN A 94 8.26 9.66 13.68
CA ASN A 94 7.74 10.80 12.93
C ASN A 94 6.29 11.10 13.34
N LYS A 95 6.08 12.23 13.99
CA LYS A 95 4.78 12.68 14.52
C LYS A 95 3.72 12.90 13.45
N ASP A 96 4.08 13.06 12.17
CA ASP A 96 3.14 13.12 11.04
C ASP A 96 2.25 11.87 10.92
N PHE A 97 2.69 10.72 11.45
CA PHE A 97 1.85 9.52 11.52
C PHE A 97 0.67 9.67 12.47
N GLY A 98 0.72 10.64 13.37
CA GLY A 98 -0.28 10.86 14.41
C GLY A 98 -0.29 9.77 15.49
N PHE A 99 -0.93 10.09 16.62
CA PHE A 99 -1.07 9.16 17.74
C PHE A 99 -1.94 7.96 17.35
N PRO A 100 -1.65 6.73 17.83
CA PRO A 100 -2.45 5.54 17.53
C PRO A 100 -3.91 5.72 17.93
N LYS A 101 -4.83 5.40 17.01
CA LYS A 101 -6.28 5.58 17.19
C LYS A 101 -6.98 4.25 17.47
N TYR A 102 -8.09 4.31 18.21
CA TYR A 102 -8.96 3.15 18.43
C TYR A 102 -9.47 2.56 17.11
N LYS A 103 -9.53 1.25 17.05
CA LYS A 103 -10.11 0.52 15.91
C LYS A 103 -11.63 0.44 16.05
N CYS A 104 -12.36 0.76 14.98
CA CYS A 104 -13.82 0.78 14.97
C CYS A 104 -14.39 -0.40 14.15
N LYS A 105 -15.55 -0.93 14.61
CA LYS A 105 -16.32 -1.97 13.89
C LYS A 105 -16.87 -1.46 12.55
N SER A 106 -17.14 -0.16 12.44
CA SER A 106 -17.64 0.46 11.21
C SER A 106 -16.62 0.52 10.07
N ASN A 107 -15.32 0.29 10.35
CA ASN A 107 -14.32 0.19 9.30
C ASN A 107 -14.67 -0.97 8.36
N PRO A 108 -14.89 -0.69 7.05
CA PRO A 108 -15.30 -1.71 6.10
C PRO A 108 -14.21 -2.75 5.79
N VAL A 109 -12.96 -2.43 6.06
CA VAL A 109 -11.81 -3.34 5.89
C VAL A 109 -11.41 -3.84 7.26
N GLN A 110 -11.52 -5.15 7.46
CA GLN A 110 -11.13 -5.81 8.70
C GLN A 110 -10.12 -6.90 8.38
N SER A 111 -9.18 -7.13 9.28
CA SER A 111 -8.17 -8.18 9.12
C SER A 111 -7.61 -8.64 10.45
N TYR A 112 -7.10 -9.86 10.47
CA TYR A 112 -6.22 -10.38 11.51
C TYR A 112 -5.07 -11.16 10.87
N THR A 113 -3.92 -11.19 11.54
CA THR A 113 -2.73 -11.92 11.11
C THR A 113 -2.41 -12.99 12.14
N THR A 114 -2.06 -14.18 11.69
CA THR A 114 -1.57 -15.26 12.54
C THR A 114 -0.29 -15.84 11.94
N ASN A 115 0.65 -16.23 12.81
CA ASN A 115 1.91 -16.85 12.41
C ASN A 115 1.71 -18.34 12.20
N ASN A 116 2.53 -18.92 11.32
CA ASN A 116 2.54 -20.37 11.11
C ASN A 116 3.46 -21.05 12.14
N GLN A 117 2.90 -22.02 12.84
CA GLN A 117 3.60 -22.98 13.68
C GLN A 117 3.23 -24.38 13.20
N ASN A 118 3.48 -24.67 11.92
CA ASN A 118 3.13 -25.92 11.22
C ASN A 118 1.62 -26.24 11.20
N THR A 119 0.77 -25.25 11.50
CA THR A 119 -0.69 -25.40 11.55
C THR A 119 -1.39 -24.82 10.32
N ILE A 120 -0.63 -24.15 9.43
CA ILE A 120 -1.14 -23.52 8.22
C ILE A 120 -0.53 -24.22 7.01
N TYR A 121 -1.38 -24.84 6.21
CA TYR A 121 -0.98 -25.50 4.98
C TYR A 121 -2.05 -25.37 3.90
N ILE A 122 -1.69 -25.66 2.67
CA ILE A 122 -2.59 -25.67 1.51
C ILE A 122 -2.61 -27.07 0.93
N LYS A 123 -3.83 -27.57 0.69
CA LYS A 123 -4.07 -28.85 0.05
C LYS A 123 -5.27 -28.71 -0.90
N ASP A 124 -5.13 -29.13 -2.15
CA ASP A 124 -6.22 -29.25 -3.14
C ASP A 124 -7.11 -28.00 -3.26
N SER A 125 -6.51 -26.82 -3.39
CA SER A 125 -7.23 -25.53 -3.42
C SER A 125 -8.01 -25.18 -2.14
N TYR A 126 -7.58 -25.73 -1.01
CA TYR A 126 -8.06 -25.39 0.31
C TYR A 126 -6.91 -24.99 1.22
N ILE A 127 -7.19 -24.09 2.16
CA ILE A 127 -6.23 -23.66 3.18
C ILE A 127 -6.72 -24.06 4.56
N LYS A 128 -5.82 -24.65 5.35
CA LYS A 128 -6.01 -24.86 6.80
C LYS A 128 -5.58 -23.61 7.55
N LEU A 129 -6.39 -23.22 8.52
CA LEU A 129 -6.13 -22.11 9.42
C LEU A 129 -6.22 -22.56 10.88
N PRO A 130 -5.42 -21.97 11.79
CA PRO A 130 -5.44 -22.32 13.20
C PRO A 130 -6.83 -22.14 13.82
N LYS A 131 -7.20 -23.03 14.76
CA LYS A 131 -8.49 -23.03 15.47
C LYS A 131 -9.73 -23.28 14.58
N LEU A 132 -9.61 -23.26 13.27
CA LEU A 132 -10.72 -23.56 12.37
C LEU A 132 -10.75 -25.07 12.06
N LYS A 133 -11.85 -25.75 12.33
CA LYS A 133 -11.96 -27.22 12.12
C LYS A 133 -11.91 -27.58 10.65
N SER A 134 -12.67 -26.88 9.80
CA SER A 134 -12.79 -27.13 8.36
C SER A 134 -11.75 -26.36 7.54
N LEU A 135 -11.45 -26.86 6.35
CA LEU A 135 -10.59 -26.20 5.35
C LEU A 135 -11.37 -25.12 4.60
N VAL A 136 -10.71 -24.01 4.29
CA VAL A 136 -11.33 -22.87 3.57
C VAL A 136 -10.97 -22.94 2.09
N LYS A 137 -11.95 -22.89 1.20
CA LYS A 137 -11.72 -22.88 -0.24
C LYS A 137 -10.96 -21.62 -0.67
N ILE A 138 -9.83 -21.80 -1.38
CA ILE A 138 -8.95 -20.75 -1.89
C ILE A 138 -8.85 -20.83 -3.41
N ARG A 139 -8.83 -19.68 -4.09
CA ARG A 139 -8.56 -19.60 -5.53
C ARG A 139 -7.08 -19.28 -5.75
N LEU A 140 -6.31 -20.30 -6.03
CA LEU A 140 -4.91 -20.17 -6.39
C LEU A 140 -4.81 -19.76 -7.87
N HIS A 141 -4.17 -18.64 -8.13
CA HIS A 141 -3.87 -18.13 -9.48
C HIS A 141 -2.37 -18.00 -9.71
N LYS A 142 -1.58 -18.36 -8.71
CA LYS A 142 -0.12 -18.46 -8.73
C LYS A 142 0.29 -19.58 -7.78
N GLU A 143 1.36 -20.24 -8.12
CA GLU A 143 2.03 -21.17 -7.22
C GLU A 143 2.63 -20.42 -6.03
N ILE A 144 2.53 -21.00 -4.85
CA ILE A 144 3.14 -20.50 -3.63
C ILE A 144 4.46 -21.23 -3.47
N LYS A 145 5.53 -20.45 -3.43
CA LYS A 145 6.89 -20.95 -3.24
C LYS A 145 7.38 -20.61 -1.84
N GLY A 146 8.30 -21.44 -1.34
CA GLY A 146 8.95 -21.22 -0.05
C GLY A 146 8.11 -21.59 1.17
N ILE A 147 8.60 -21.22 2.35
CA ILE A 147 8.06 -21.59 3.66
C ILE A 147 7.04 -20.53 4.12
N ILE A 148 5.83 -20.98 4.43
CA ILE A 148 4.76 -20.09 4.97
C ILE A 148 5.14 -19.65 6.38
N LYS A 149 5.30 -18.35 6.60
CA LYS A 149 5.61 -17.75 7.92
C LYS A 149 4.38 -17.22 8.63
N SER A 150 3.47 -16.59 7.90
CA SER A 150 2.23 -16.04 8.46
C SER A 150 1.15 -15.88 7.42
N VAL A 151 -0.09 -15.81 7.87
CA VAL A 151 -1.23 -15.48 7.03
C VAL A 151 -2.03 -14.32 7.59
N THR A 152 -2.51 -13.46 6.71
CA THR A 152 -3.44 -12.38 7.05
C THR A 152 -4.78 -12.64 6.35
N ILE A 153 -5.82 -12.89 7.14
CA ILE A 153 -7.18 -12.99 6.65
C ILE A 153 -7.78 -11.59 6.65
N SER A 154 -8.40 -11.19 5.55
CA SER A 154 -9.00 -9.86 5.41
C SER A 154 -10.36 -9.92 4.72
N LYS A 155 -11.24 -8.97 5.10
CA LYS A 155 -12.54 -8.72 4.50
C LYS A 155 -12.56 -7.31 3.94
N ASN A 156 -13.01 -7.14 2.69
CA ASN A 156 -13.15 -5.82 2.09
C ASN A 156 -14.58 -5.26 2.24
N SER A 157 -14.79 -4.03 1.76
CA SER A 157 -16.10 -3.34 1.78
C SER A 157 -17.21 -4.03 0.98
N LEU A 158 -16.88 -5.00 0.13
CA LEU A 158 -17.82 -5.82 -0.62
C LEU A 158 -18.16 -7.15 0.08
N ALA A 159 -17.69 -7.32 1.32
CA ALA A 159 -17.75 -8.60 2.05
C ALA A 159 -17.02 -9.73 1.34
N HIS A 160 -16.02 -9.41 0.53
CA HIS A 160 -15.13 -10.41 -0.05
C HIS A 160 -13.98 -10.74 0.90
N TYR A 161 -13.67 -12.00 1.05
CA TYR A 161 -12.60 -12.50 1.90
C TYR A 161 -11.35 -12.81 1.09
N PHE A 162 -10.20 -12.51 1.67
CA PHE A 162 -8.89 -12.76 1.08
C PHE A 162 -7.96 -13.31 2.14
N VAL A 163 -7.02 -14.14 1.70
CA VAL A 163 -5.85 -14.53 2.47
C VAL A 163 -4.61 -13.94 1.81
N SER A 164 -3.76 -13.30 2.62
CA SER A 164 -2.41 -12.90 2.21
C SER A 164 -1.42 -13.80 2.95
N ILE A 165 -0.68 -14.59 2.22
CA ILE A 165 0.25 -15.60 2.72
C ILE A 165 1.65 -15.03 2.58
N LEU A 166 2.34 -14.83 3.69
CA LEU A 166 3.74 -14.39 3.71
C LEU A 166 4.63 -15.62 3.71
N CYS A 167 5.46 -15.72 2.69
CA CYS A 167 6.45 -16.79 2.55
C CYS A 167 7.86 -16.23 2.60
N GLU A 168 8.80 -17.02 3.11
CA GLU A 168 10.22 -16.90 2.84
C GLU A 168 10.54 -17.82 1.68
N GLU A 169 11.04 -17.26 0.60
CA GLU A 169 11.42 -18.01 -0.59
C GLU A 169 12.80 -17.59 -1.08
N GLU A 170 13.51 -18.52 -1.69
CA GLU A 170 14.74 -18.25 -2.40
C GLU A 170 14.41 -17.74 -3.80
N ILE A 171 15.02 -16.62 -4.17
CA ILE A 171 14.86 -16.02 -5.49
C ILE A 171 16.26 -15.80 -6.07
N ASP A 172 16.40 -16.20 -7.32
CA ASP A 172 17.59 -15.87 -8.10
C ASP A 172 17.50 -14.44 -8.60
N GLU A 173 18.63 -13.77 -8.60
CA GLU A 173 18.76 -12.47 -9.24
C GLU A 173 18.57 -12.62 -10.75
N LEU A 174 17.92 -11.63 -11.36
CA LEU A 174 17.78 -11.62 -12.81
C LEU A 174 19.14 -11.39 -13.49
N PRO A 175 19.39 -11.98 -14.67
CA PRO A 175 20.57 -11.71 -15.44
C PRO A 175 20.78 -10.22 -15.67
N LYS A 176 22.03 -9.77 -15.69
CA LYS A 176 22.35 -8.38 -16.01
C LYS A 176 21.93 -8.05 -17.45
N THR A 177 21.33 -6.90 -17.61
CA THR A 177 20.89 -6.39 -18.91
C THR A 177 21.86 -5.34 -19.48
N ASN A 178 22.75 -4.81 -18.63
CA ASN A 178 23.64 -3.68 -18.91
C ASN A 178 22.87 -2.40 -19.33
N LYS A 179 21.58 -2.32 -18.98
CA LYS A 179 20.73 -1.17 -19.28
C LYS A 179 20.35 -0.44 -17.99
N ASN A 180 20.45 0.88 -18.04
CA ASN A 180 20.05 1.77 -16.97
C ASN A 180 18.96 2.69 -17.46
N ILE A 181 18.08 3.16 -16.57
CA ILE A 181 16.92 3.97 -16.95
C ILE A 181 16.69 5.10 -15.94
N GLY A 182 16.45 6.31 -16.44
CA GLY A 182 15.93 7.44 -15.67
C GLY A 182 14.43 7.58 -15.91
N ILE A 183 13.67 7.88 -14.89
CA ILE A 183 12.20 7.97 -14.94
C ILE A 183 11.75 9.30 -14.34
N ASP A 184 11.18 10.15 -15.18
CA ASP A 184 10.43 11.33 -14.77
C ASP A 184 8.94 10.97 -14.60
N LEU A 185 8.33 11.36 -13.46
CA LEU A 185 6.94 11.03 -13.11
C LEU A 185 6.03 12.24 -13.33
N GLY A 186 5.07 12.12 -14.25
CA GLY A 186 4.19 13.20 -14.64
C GLY A 186 2.69 12.91 -14.43
N ILE A 187 1.87 13.97 -14.42
CA ILE A 187 0.40 13.86 -14.37
C ILE A 187 -0.18 13.70 -15.78
N LYS A 188 0.42 14.33 -16.78
CA LYS A 188 -0.02 14.22 -18.19
C LYS A 188 0.27 12.81 -18.72
N GLU A 189 1.53 12.48 -18.79
CA GLU A 189 2.02 11.11 -18.92
C GLU A 189 2.29 10.54 -17.52
N PHE A 190 2.12 9.25 -17.34
CA PHE A 190 2.42 8.59 -16.05
C PHE A 190 3.91 8.63 -15.73
N ALA A 191 4.71 8.35 -16.75
CA ALA A 191 6.17 8.39 -16.69
C ALA A 191 6.76 8.64 -18.07
N THR A 192 7.82 9.44 -18.14
CA THR A 192 8.69 9.59 -19.30
C THR A 192 10.04 9.01 -18.95
N MET A 193 10.60 8.15 -19.81
CA MET A 193 11.82 7.41 -19.57
C MET A 193 12.97 7.92 -20.45
N SER A 194 14.20 7.76 -19.99
CA SER A 194 15.41 8.19 -20.69
C SER A 194 15.72 7.38 -21.96
N ASP A 195 14.94 6.37 -22.29
CA ASP A 195 14.93 5.64 -23.56
C ASP A 195 13.85 6.14 -24.53
N CYS A 196 13.35 7.34 -24.36
CA CYS A 196 12.22 7.96 -25.08
C CYS A 196 10.86 7.30 -24.86
N THR A 197 10.74 6.25 -24.02
CA THR A 197 9.47 5.59 -23.77
C THR A 197 8.55 6.51 -22.94
N LYS A 198 7.37 6.81 -23.46
CA LYS A 198 6.31 7.51 -22.72
C LYS A 198 5.22 6.55 -22.30
N VAL A 199 4.86 6.57 -21.04
CA VAL A 199 3.81 5.75 -20.45
C VAL A 199 2.59 6.62 -20.19
N GLU A 200 1.48 6.29 -20.84
CA GLU A 200 0.24 7.04 -20.70
C GLU A 200 -0.35 6.95 -19.29
N ASN A 201 -0.92 8.04 -18.82
CA ASN A 201 -1.69 8.07 -17.58
C ASN A 201 -3.13 7.60 -17.86
N LEU A 202 -3.54 6.52 -17.20
CA LEU A 202 -4.87 5.90 -17.40
C LEU A 202 -6.03 6.79 -16.98
N LYS A 203 -5.81 7.86 -16.19
CA LYS A 203 -6.83 8.82 -15.70
C LYS A 203 -8.12 8.13 -15.22
N LEU A 204 -7.98 7.02 -14.50
CA LEU A 204 -9.06 6.11 -14.13
C LEU A 204 -10.18 6.80 -13.33
N THR A 205 -9.83 7.74 -12.46
CA THR A 205 -10.83 8.49 -11.72
C THR A 205 -11.69 9.32 -12.65
N LYS A 206 -11.12 9.91 -13.73
CA LYS A 206 -11.86 10.67 -14.75
C LYS A 206 -12.77 9.73 -15.57
N GLU A 207 -12.27 8.55 -15.99
CA GLU A 207 -13.06 7.52 -16.72
C GLU A 207 -14.33 7.15 -15.95
N TYR A 208 -14.23 6.94 -14.64
CA TYR A 208 -15.37 6.50 -13.82
C TYR A 208 -16.15 7.64 -13.15
N GLU A 209 -15.75 8.89 -13.32
CA GLU A 209 -16.26 10.04 -12.55
C GLU A 209 -17.77 10.23 -12.69
N LYS A 210 -18.28 10.27 -13.92
CA LYS A 210 -19.74 10.43 -14.19
C LYS A 210 -20.56 9.34 -13.51
N LYS A 211 -20.09 8.09 -13.64
CA LYS A 211 -20.75 6.92 -13.02
C LYS A 211 -20.68 6.98 -11.50
N LEU A 212 -19.53 7.32 -10.94
CA LEU A 212 -19.33 7.40 -9.49
C LEU A 212 -20.19 8.51 -8.90
N LYS A 213 -20.21 9.72 -9.47
CA LYS A 213 -21.05 10.84 -9.04
C LYS A 213 -22.54 10.46 -9.05
N ARG A 214 -23.00 9.79 -10.11
CA ARG A 214 -24.41 9.33 -10.20
C ARG A 214 -24.74 8.35 -9.06
N GLU A 215 -23.92 7.34 -8.84
CA GLU A 215 -24.19 6.33 -7.83
C GLU A 215 -24.02 6.87 -6.39
N GLN A 216 -23.13 7.85 -6.19
CA GLN A 216 -22.97 8.55 -4.91
C GLN A 216 -24.21 9.44 -4.60
N ARG A 217 -24.72 10.19 -5.59
CA ARG A 217 -25.97 10.98 -5.42
C ARG A 217 -27.14 10.07 -5.01
N LYS A 218 -27.28 8.89 -5.64
CA LYS A 218 -28.29 7.90 -5.25
C LYS A 218 -28.06 7.38 -3.82
N LEU A 219 -26.81 7.17 -3.44
CA LEU A 219 -26.46 6.72 -2.08
C LEU A 219 -26.84 7.79 -1.04
N SER A 220 -26.55 9.07 -1.31
CA SER A 220 -26.89 10.19 -0.43
C SER A 220 -28.41 10.33 -0.25
N LYS A 221 -29.19 10.24 -1.35
CA LYS A 221 -30.66 10.25 -1.27
C LYS A 221 -31.20 9.10 -0.40
N ARG A 222 -30.68 7.87 -0.58
CA ARG A 222 -31.09 6.71 0.23
C ARG A 222 -30.66 6.81 1.69
N CYS A 223 -29.53 7.47 1.94
CA CYS A 223 -29.09 7.77 3.30
C CYS A 223 -30.06 8.73 4.00
N LYS A 224 -30.48 9.82 3.30
CA LYS A 224 -31.44 10.77 3.81
C LYS A 224 -32.77 10.09 4.12
N LEU A 225 -33.37 9.38 3.16
CA LEU A 225 -34.61 8.63 3.34
C LEU A 225 -34.57 7.64 4.52
N ALA A 226 -33.44 6.94 4.72
CA ALA A 226 -33.29 6.03 5.85
C ALA A 226 -33.25 6.76 7.19
N LYS A 227 -32.62 7.95 7.25
CA LYS A 227 -32.59 8.81 8.44
C LYS A 227 -33.98 9.41 8.74
N ASP A 228 -34.64 9.93 7.73
CA ASP A 228 -35.99 10.53 7.85
C ASP A 228 -37.02 9.49 8.35
N SER A 229 -36.82 8.21 7.99
CA SER A 229 -37.62 7.07 8.48
C SER A 229 -37.14 6.51 9.82
N ALA A 230 -36.24 7.17 10.56
CA ALA A 230 -35.62 6.71 11.81
C ALA A 230 -35.01 5.30 11.75
N LYS A 231 -34.69 4.78 10.54
CA LYS A 231 -34.08 3.45 10.35
C LYS A 231 -32.58 3.50 10.47
N LYS A 232 -32.02 2.54 11.19
CA LYS A 232 -30.56 2.35 11.19
C LYS A 232 -30.09 2.07 9.78
N LEU A 233 -28.99 2.70 9.34
CA LEU A 233 -28.42 2.49 8.01
C LEU A 233 -28.00 1.03 7.75
N SER A 234 -27.68 0.27 8.80
CA SER A 234 -27.43 -1.19 8.73
C SER A 234 -28.64 -1.96 8.21
N ASP A 235 -29.82 -1.53 8.58
CA ASP A 235 -31.09 -2.27 8.35
C ASP A 235 -31.78 -1.80 7.07
N SER A 236 -31.38 -0.65 6.53
CA SER A 236 -31.90 -0.13 5.27
C SER A 236 -31.34 -0.91 4.05
N LYS A 237 -32.08 -1.93 3.60
CA LYS A 237 -31.71 -2.81 2.48
C LYS A 237 -31.33 -2.01 1.20
N ASN A 238 -32.10 -0.96 0.87
CA ASN A 238 -31.86 -0.14 -0.31
C ASN A 238 -30.59 0.70 -0.19
N TYR A 239 -30.29 1.25 1.00
CA TYR A 239 -29.03 1.92 1.27
C TYR A 239 -27.84 0.95 1.14
N GLN A 240 -27.91 -0.24 1.76
CA GLN A 240 -26.86 -1.24 1.69
C GLN A 240 -26.61 -1.74 0.25
N LYS A 241 -27.68 -1.96 -0.53
CA LYS A 241 -27.58 -2.28 -1.97
C LYS A 241 -26.80 -1.20 -2.74
N GLN A 242 -27.13 0.08 -2.49
CA GLN A 242 -26.48 1.20 -3.17
C GLN A 242 -25.03 1.38 -2.72
N LYS A 243 -24.74 1.25 -1.42
CA LYS A 243 -23.41 1.28 -0.86
C LYS A 243 -22.49 0.24 -1.53
N LYS A 244 -22.99 -0.99 -1.76
CA LYS A 244 -22.27 -2.03 -2.50
C LYS A 244 -21.98 -1.62 -3.96
N LYS A 245 -22.91 -0.92 -4.65
CA LYS A 245 -22.67 -0.43 -6.03
C LYS A 245 -21.52 0.57 -6.08
N VAL A 246 -21.53 1.56 -5.17
CA VAL A 246 -20.43 2.54 -5.06
C VAL A 246 -19.11 1.84 -4.74
N ALA A 247 -19.12 0.91 -3.78
CA ALA A 247 -17.92 0.15 -3.41
C ALA A 247 -17.38 -0.71 -4.57
N LYS A 248 -18.23 -1.27 -5.45
CA LYS A 248 -17.81 -1.98 -6.66
C LYS A 248 -17.04 -1.08 -7.62
N ILE A 249 -17.49 0.17 -7.82
CA ILE A 249 -16.80 1.13 -8.71
C ILE A 249 -15.41 1.46 -8.16
N HIS A 250 -15.31 1.82 -6.87
CA HIS A 250 -14.02 2.08 -6.23
C HIS A 250 -13.07 0.87 -6.29
N ASN A 251 -13.61 -0.35 -6.10
CA ASN A 251 -12.82 -1.57 -6.20
C ASN A 251 -12.31 -1.81 -7.63
N LYS A 252 -13.11 -1.52 -8.65
CA LYS A 252 -12.72 -1.64 -10.06
C LYS A 252 -11.58 -0.67 -10.39
N ILE A 253 -11.71 0.61 -10.01
CA ILE A 253 -10.66 1.63 -10.20
C ILE A 253 -9.37 1.18 -9.53
N ARG A 254 -9.44 0.80 -8.25
CA ARG A 254 -8.26 0.34 -7.49
C ARG A 254 -7.58 -0.88 -8.13
N ASN A 255 -8.36 -1.85 -8.62
CA ASN A 255 -7.80 -3.05 -9.23
C ASN A 255 -7.12 -2.77 -10.57
N LYS A 256 -7.74 -1.95 -11.46
CA LYS A 256 -7.13 -1.51 -12.72
C LYS A 256 -5.81 -0.78 -12.46
N ARG A 257 -5.80 0.15 -11.49
CA ARG A 257 -4.62 0.91 -11.09
C ARG A 257 -3.49 -0.01 -10.60
N LYS A 258 -3.84 -0.94 -9.71
CA LYS A 258 -2.87 -1.90 -9.18
C LYS A 258 -2.31 -2.82 -10.27
N ASP A 259 -3.12 -3.27 -11.20
CA ASP A 259 -2.69 -4.09 -12.33
C ASP A 259 -1.72 -3.33 -13.24
N PHE A 260 -2.06 -2.09 -13.59
CA PHE A 260 -1.21 -1.21 -14.38
C PHE A 260 0.16 -1.00 -13.73
N VAL A 261 0.18 -0.54 -12.47
CA VAL A 261 1.42 -0.29 -11.74
C VAL A 261 2.25 -1.58 -11.58
N ASN A 262 1.59 -2.72 -11.36
CA ASN A 262 2.28 -4.00 -11.22
C ASN A 262 2.93 -4.46 -12.54
N LYS A 263 2.23 -4.32 -13.67
CA LYS A 263 2.76 -4.67 -14.99
C LYS A 263 3.92 -3.77 -15.38
N LEU A 264 3.75 -2.46 -15.22
CA LEU A 264 4.78 -1.47 -15.54
C LEU A 264 6.05 -1.69 -14.72
N SER A 265 5.91 -1.77 -13.39
CA SER A 265 7.08 -1.98 -12.52
C SER A 265 7.77 -3.32 -12.78
N THR A 266 7.03 -4.38 -13.14
CA THR A 266 7.65 -5.66 -13.53
C THR A 266 8.42 -5.54 -14.84
N LYS A 267 7.84 -4.85 -15.85
CA LYS A 267 8.52 -4.62 -17.14
C LYS A 267 9.84 -3.86 -16.95
N ILE A 268 9.84 -2.81 -16.14
CA ILE A 268 11.04 -2.00 -15.87
C ILE A 268 12.12 -2.83 -15.15
N ILE A 269 11.76 -3.58 -14.11
CA ILE A 269 12.67 -4.43 -13.34
C ILE A 269 13.30 -5.52 -14.20
N ASN A 270 12.53 -6.11 -15.11
CA ASN A 270 13.05 -7.17 -15.99
C ASN A 270 14.07 -6.65 -17.01
N ASN A 271 13.93 -5.39 -17.42
CA ASN A 271 14.70 -4.85 -18.55
C ASN A 271 15.87 -3.95 -18.15
N HIS A 272 16.02 -3.58 -16.88
CA HIS A 272 17.05 -2.62 -16.45
C HIS A 272 17.72 -3.06 -15.16
N ASP A 273 19.01 -2.78 -15.04
CA ASP A 273 19.83 -3.10 -13.86
C ASP A 273 19.76 -1.97 -12.82
N ILE A 274 19.80 -0.71 -13.29
CA ILE A 274 19.75 0.48 -12.46
C ILE A 274 18.54 1.34 -12.90
N ILE A 275 17.70 1.68 -11.95
CA ILE A 275 16.51 2.51 -12.15
C ILE A 275 16.63 3.76 -11.28
N CYS A 276 16.78 4.91 -11.92
CA CYS A 276 16.86 6.21 -11.27
C CYS A 276 15.49 6.91 -11.33
N ILE A 277 15.01 7.41 -10.21
CA ILE A 277 13.69 8.04 -10.10
C ILE A 277 13.73 9.20 -9.10
N GLU A 278 12.92 10.23 -9.30
CA GLU A 278 12.81 11.32 -8.34
C GLU A 278 12.17 10.88 -7.01
N ASP A 279 12.70 11.40 -5.89
CA ASP A 279 12.07 11.25 -4.56
C ASP A 279 10.99 12.32 -4.36
N LEU A 280 9.81 12.08 -4.94
CA LEU A 280 8.71 13.03 -4.90
C LEU A 280 8.09 13.16 -3.51
N ASN A 281 7.96 14.38 -3.01
CA ASN A 281 7.18 14.68 -1.81
C ASN A 281 5.67 14.65 -2.09
N ILE A 282 5.13 13.46 -2.33
CA ILE A 282 3.71 13.25 -2.68
C ILE A 282 2.76 13.78 -1.59
N LYS A 283 3.14 13.70 -0.30
CA LYS A 283 2.33 14.25 0.79
C LYS A 283 2.21 15.77 0.69
N GLY A 284 3.31 16.46 0.40
CA GLY A 284 3.31 17.91 0.16
C GLY A 284 2.47 18.28 -1.06
N MET A 285 2.63 17.55 -2.17
CA MET A 285 1.89 17.77 -3.41
C MET A 285 0.37 17.57 -3.23
N LEU A 286 -0.08 16.65 -2.37
CA LEU A 286 -1.51 16.41 -2.08
C LEU A 286 -2.17 17.57 -1.32
N LYS A 287 -1.41 18.49 -0.72
CA LYS A 287 -1.95 19.72 -0.10
C LYS A 287 -2.48 20.71 -1.15
N ASN A 288 -2.03 20.62 -2.39
CA ASN A 288 -2.56 21.40 -3.49
C ASN A 288 -3.93 20.84 -3.93
N HIS A 289 -5.01 21.49 -3.51
CA HIS A 289 -6.39 21.05 -3.78
C HIS A 289 -6.73 20.93 -5.27
N LYS A 290 -6.10 21.74 -6.16
CA LYS A 290 -6.33 21.69 -7.61
C LYS A 290 -5.76 20.39 -8.22
N LEU A 291 -4.65 19.90 -7.73
CA LEU A 291 -3.94 18.72 -8.25
C LEU A 291 -4.13 17.45 -7.43
N ALA A 292 -4.59 17.55 -6.19
CA ALA A 292 -4.70 16.41 -5.25
C ALA A 292 -5.45 15.21 -5.82
N LYS A 293 -6.54 15.44 -6.58
CA LYS A 293 -7.32 14.38 -7.24
C LYS A 293 -6.48 13.65 -8.28
N SER A 294 -5.77 14.37 -9.14
CA SER A 294 -4.91 13.82 -10.19
C SER A 294 -3.72 13.06 -9.60
N ILE A 295 -3.04 13.65 -8.61
CA ILE A 295 -1.91 13.04 -7.89
C ILE A 295 -2.34 11.74 -7.19
N SER A 296 -3.51 11.75 -6.52
CA SER A 296 -4.08 10.55 -5.91
C SER A 296 -4.43 9.46 -6.94
N ASP A 297 -4.82 9.86 -8.15
CA ASP A 297 -5.18 8.94 -9.23
C ASP A 297 -3.96 8.22 -9.80
N VAL A 298 -2.85 8.89 -9.95
CA VAL A 298 -1.63 8.34 -10.56
C VAL A 298 -0.99 7.24 -9.70
N SER A 299 -1.05 7.33 -8.36
CA SER A 299 -0.51 6.31 -7.44
C SER A 299 1.01 6.10 -7.50
N TRP A 300 1.78 7.16 -7.68
CA TRP A 300 3.25 7.11 -7.70
C TRP A 300 3.86 6.43 -6.47
N SER A 301 3.33 6.68 -5.26
CA SER A 301 3.82 6.00 -4.04
C SER A 301 3.74 4.47 -4.11
N GLU A 302 2.70 3.91 -4.75
CA GLU A 302 2.57 2.47 -4.95
C GLU A 302 3.57 1.97 -6.01
N PHE A 303 3.78 2.76 -7.07
CA PHE A 303 4.74 2.45 -8.13
C PHE A 303 6.17 2.40 -7.61
N VAL A 304 6.62 3.45 -6.91
CA VAL A 304 7.96 3.51 -6.31
C VAL A 304 8.18 2.35 -5.34
N LYS A 305 7.22 2.08 -4.43
CA LYS A 305 7.30 0.92 -3.53
C LYS A 305 7.40 -0.40 -4.29
N GLN A 306 6.71 -0.54 -5.43
CA GLN A 306 6.81 -1.75 -6.22
C GLN A 306 8.17 -1.90 -6.90
N LEU A 307 8.78 -0.82 -7.37
CA LEU A 307 10.15 -0.83 -7.87
C LEU A 307 11.14 -1.23 -6.76
N GLU A 308 11.03 -0.61 -5.57
CA GLU A 308 11.92 -0.88 -4.44
C GLU A 308 11.91 -2.36 -4.02
N TYR A 309 10.72 -2.95 -3.73
CA TYR A 309 10.71 -4.33 -3.27
C TYR A 309 11.03 -5.34 -4.38
N LYS A 310 10.62 -5.06 -5.62
CA LYS A 310 10.99 -5.90 -6.76
C LYS A 310 12.48 -5.79 -7.09
N GLY A 311 13.05 -4.58 -7.04
CA GLY A 311 14.48 -4.36 -7.16
C GLY A 311 15.26 -5.18 -6.14
N ASN A 312 14.84 -5.12 -4.88
CA ASN A 312 15.44 -5.94 -3.82
C ASN A 312 15.29 -7.45 -4.06
N TRP A 313 14.15 -7.93 -4.61
CA TRP A 313 13.95 -9.34 -4.91
C TRP A 313 14.86 -9.84 -6.03
N TYR A 314 15.03 -9.04 -7.08
CA TYR A 314 15.64 -9.45 -8.34
C TYR A 314 17.04 -8.87 -8.58
N GLY A 315 17.68 -8.29 -7.57
CA GLY A 315 19.05 -7.77 -7.66
C GLY A 315 19.16 -6.50 -8.49
N ARG A 316 18.08 -5.69 -8.61
CA ARG A 316 18.11 -4.39 -9.31
C ARG A 316 18.32 -3.25 -8.33
N LYS A 317 19.06 -2.22 -8.76
CA LYS A 317 19.29 -1.03 -7.95
C LYS A 317 18.29 0.05 -8.27
N ILE A 318 17.63 0.56 -7.23
CA ILE A 318 16.70 1.69 -7.32
C ILE A 318 17.35 2.88 -6.64
N ILE A 319 17.67 3.92 -7.42
CA ILE A 319 18.31 5.13 -6.94
C ILE A 319 17.28 6.25 -6.92
N LYS A 320 17.14 6.90 -5.77
CA LYS A 320 16.28 8.08 -5.63
C LYS A 320 17.11 9.34 -5.77
N VAL A 321 16.77 10.15 -6.74
CA VAL A 321 17.36 11.47 -6.95
C VAL A 321 16.67 12.46 -5.99
N PRO A 322 17.43 13.35 -5.32
CA PRO A 322 16.86 14.30 -4.35
C PRO A 322 15.72 15.13 -4.94
N THR A 323 14.69 15.39 -4.12
CA THR A 323 13.45 16.10 -4.52
C THR A 323 13.71 17.49 -5.13
N PHE A 324 14.80 18.17 -4.75
CA PHE A 324 15.13 19.53 -5.21
C PHE A 324 16.15 19.56 -6.34
N TYR A 325 16.50 18.43 -6.90
CA TYR A 325 17.36 18.40 -8.09
C TYR A 325 16.62 18.99 -9.28
N PRO A 326 17.18 20.03 -9.96
CA PRO A 326 16.49 20.74 -11.03
C PRO A 326 16.47 19.98 -12.36
N SER A 327 15.97 18.74 -12.36
CA SER A 327 16.00 17.81 -13.50
C SER A 327 15.40 18.40 -14.77
N SER A 328 14.29 19.13 -14.68
CA SER A 328 13.61 19.76 -15.81
C SER A 328 14.21 21.08 -16.25
N LYS A 329 15.01 21.74 -15.39
CA LYS A 329 15.69 23.02 -15.70
C LYS A 329 17.10 22.83 -16.25
N THR A 330 17.72 21.69 -16.02
CA THR A 330 19.09 21.38 -16.46
C THR A 330 19.08 20.89 -17.90
N CYS A 331 19.98 21.40 -18.71
CA CYS A 331 20.19 20.91 -20.08
C CYS A 331 20.84 19.52 -20.05
N SER A 332 20.23 18.53 -20.71
CA SER A 332 20.78 17.19 -20.80
C SER A 332 22.02 17.09 -21.70
N SER A 333 22.32 18.08 -22.53
CA SER A 333 23.50 18.16 -23.36
C SER A 333 24.66 18.83 -22.62
N CYS A 334 24.57 20.14 -22.36
CA CYS A 334 25.67 20.95 -21.83
C CYS A 334 25.67 21.14 -20.30
N GLY A 335 24.61 20.74 -19.59
CA GLY A 335 24.51 20.88 -18.14
C GLY A 335 24.10 22.28 -17.64
N SER A 336 23.92 23.27 -18.50
CA SER A 336 23.47 24.61 -18.11
C SER A 336 22.09 24.56 -17.44
N ILE A 337 21.88 25.39 -16.43
CA ILE A 337 20.64 25.42 -15.65
C ILE A 337 19.86 26.71 -15.97
N LYS A 338 18.63 26.57 -16.43
CA LYS A 338 17.73 27.73 -16.63
C LYS A 338 17.26 28.27 -15.28
N GLU A 339 17.28 29.59 -15.13
CA GLU A 339 16.76 30.27 -13.95
C GLU A 339 15.25 30.10 -13.84
N THR A 340 14.52 30.29 -14.92
CA THR A 340 13.06 30.19 -14.99
C THR A 340 12.62 29.15 -16.02
N LEU A 341 11.56 28.38 -15.70
CA LEU A 341 10.92 27.46 -16.61
C LEU A 341 9.41 27.52 -16.40
N ILE A 342 8.68 27.90 -17.43
CA ILE A 342 7.22 28.02 -17.37
C ILE A 342 6.60 26.61 -17.43
N LEU A 343 5.65 26.31 -16.55
CA LEU A 343 5.03 24.98 -16.46
C LEU A 343 4.27 24.56 -17.72
N SER A 344 3.81 25.52 -18.54
CA SER A 344 3.14 25.28 -19.83
C SER A 344 4.09 24.88 -20.94
N GLU A 345 5.37 25.24 -20.86
CA GLU A 345 6.37 24.88 -21.87
C GLU A 345 6.58 23.37 -21.87
N ARG A 346 6.46 22.76 -23.04
CA ARG A 346 6.65 21.31 -23.22
C ARG A 346 7.96 20.97 -23.94
N ILE A 347 8.50 21.91 -24.66
CA ILE A 347 9.80 21.84 -25.33
C ILE A 347 10.80 22.60 -24.46
N TYR A 348 11.87 21.95 -24.10
CA TYR A 348 13.01 22.57 -23.45
C TYR A 348 13.93 23.09 -24.53
N HIS A 349 14.19 24.39 -24.51
CA HIS A 349 15.16 25.05 -25.39
C HIS A 349 16.35 25.51 -24.53
N CYS A 350 17.56 25.14 -24.90
CA CYS A 350 18.78 25.53 -24.19
C CYS A 350 19.38 26.78 -24.85
N GLU A 351 19.48 27.87 -24.12
CA GLU A 351 20.08 29.14 -24.63
C GLU A 351 21.60 29.04 -24.78
N CYS A 352 22.25 28.07 -24.10
CA CYS A 352 23.71 27.89 -24.14
C CYS A 352 24.17 27.06 -25.35
N CYS A 353 23.50 25.91 -25.61
CA CYS A 353 23.94 24.99 -26.67
C CYS A 353 22.90 24.78 -27.78
N GLY A 354 21.76 25.48 -27.75
CA GLY A 354 20.71 25.40 -28.78
C GLY A 354 19.89 24.10 -28.76
N LEU A 355 20.06 23.24 -27.76
CA LEU A 355 19.30 21.99 -27.69
C LEU A 355 17.80 22.27 -27.61
N GLU A 356 17.02 21.68 -28.51
CA GLU A 356 15.55 21.57 -28.44
C GLU A 356 15.13 20.14 -28.20
N ILE A 357 14.40 19.89 -27.11
CA ILE A 357 14.01 18.54 -26.69
C ILE A 357 12.70 18.57 -25.88
N ASP A 358 11.92 17.48 -25.88
CA ASP A 358 10.80 17.35 -24.96
C ASP A 358 11.28 17.51 -23.51
N ARG A 359 10.62 18.39 -22.74
CA ARG A 359 11.04 18.75 -21.38
C ARG A 359 11.07 17.56 -20.42
N ASP A 360 10.04 16.71 -20.50
CA ASP A 360 9.91 15.56 -19.59
C ASP A 360 10.95 14.48 -19.97
N TYR A 361 11.30 14.37 -21.27
CA TYR A 361 12.39 13.54 -21.73
C TYR A 361 13.77 14.07 -21.30
N ASN A 362 14.01 15.40 -21.45
CA ASN A 362 15.22 16.04 -20.92
C ASN A 362 15.40 15.76 -19.42
N ALA A 363 14.31 15.90 -18.63
CA ALA A 363 14.32 15.62 -17.20
C ALA A 363 14.70 14.15 -16.91
N SER A 364 14.17 13.19 -17.67
CA SER A 364 14.47 11.76 -17.46
C SER A 364 15.94 11.41 -17.71
N ILE A 365 16.60 12.07 -18.68
CA ILE A 365 18.04 11.92 -18.94
C ILE A 365 18.85 12.48 -17.76
N ASN A 366 18.47 13.65 -17.25
CA ASN A 366 19.13 14.27 -16.11
C ASN A 366 18.98 13.46 -14.83
N ILE A 367 17.79 12.88 -14.61
CA ILE A 367 17.53 11.95 -13.49
C ILE A 367 18.43 10.71 -13.58
N LEU A 368 18.61 10.15 -14.79
CA LEU A 368 19.52 9.03 -14.99
C LEU A 368 20.96 9.44 -14.66
N ARG A 369 21.45 10.54 -15.21
CA ARG A 369 22.80 11.05 -14.98
C ARG A 369 23.07 11.25 -13.50
N LYS A 370 22.20 12.02 -12.80
CA LYS A 370 22.35 12.28 -11.36
C LYS A 370 22.27 11.02 -10.51
N GLY A 371 21.37 10.10 -10.86
CA GLY A 371 21.29 8.81 -10.16
C GLY A 371 22.56 7.96 -10.30
N LEU A 372 23.19 7.95 -11.47
CA LEU A 372 24.46 7.25 -11.69
C LEU A 372 25.65 7.92 -10.96
N GLU A 373 25.63 9.26 -10.83
CA GLU A 373 26.61 9.99 -9.99
C GLU A 373 26.49 9.56 -8.52
N ILE A 374 25.28 9.62 -7.94
CA ILE A 374 25.01 9.18 -6.57
C ILE A 374 25.52 7.75 -6.34
N LEU A 375 25.27 6.85 -7.30
CA LEU A 375 25.73 5.45 -7.20
C LEU A 375 27.24 5.31 -7.24
N LYS A 376 27.97 6.20 -7.93
CA LYS A 376 29.44 6.23 -7.91
C LYS A 376 29.96 6.73 -6.56
N GLU A 377 29.39 7.80 -6.03
CA GLU A 377 29.72 8.34 -4.72
C GLU A 377 29.54 7.32 -3.60
N GLU A 378 28.42 6.55 -3.59
CA GLU A 378 28.16 5.48 -2.61
C GLU A 378 29.16 4.31 -2.69
N LYS A 379 29.87 4.13 -3.79
CA LYS A 379 30.89 3.07 -3.93
C LYS A 379 32.28 3.52 -3.47
N VAL A 380 32.52 4.81 -3.37
CA VAL A 380 33.81 5.41 -2.97
C VAL A 380 33.85 5.70 -1.47
N SER A 381 32.69 5.90 -0.84
CA SER A 381 32.51 6.02 0.62
C SER A 381 32.42 4.64 1.29
#